data_c232b64a7e84d39e6aff50b0f2c2d45b
#
_entry.id   c232b64a7e84d39e6aff50b0f2c2d45b
#
_cell.length_a   1.000
_cell.length_b   1.000
_cell.length_c   1.000
_cell.angle_alpha   90.00
_cell.angle_beta   90.00
_cell.angle_gamma   90.00
#
_symmetry.space_group_name_H-M   'P 1'
#
loop_
_entity.id
_entity.type
_entity.pdbx_description
1 polymer ?
#
loop_
_entity_poly.entity_id
_entity_poly.type
_entity_poly.pdbx_seq_one_letter_code
_entity_poly.pdbx_strand_id
1 'polypeptide(L)'
;MLPRSAGRDTTGLLFAREVAIPAMSVAAIVGSADIRIPIGLPGHRALIWLSLLVAVALVTRRRDTVIAVGAACTAATVMLHAGPSPSVRYLAAAAMLYAVAGAPAVQRRPWLVVIAAAPIHLVAMADPVAAVIRGGHLAGILSVGMGEKLQWHLVFGLAAGLLGWGLARGIGRLPRFGEVGKE
;
A
#
# COMPACT_ATOMS: atom_id res chain seq x y z
N MET A 1 27.11 16.41 -35.82
CA MET A 1 26.11 16.95 -34.88
C MET A 1 25.39 15.77 -34.25
N LEU A 2 25.71 15.39 -33.02
CA LEU A 2 25.16 14.19 -32.37
C LEU A 2 23.92 14.59 -31.55
N PRO A 3 22.82 13.84 -31.59
CA PRO A 3 21.62 14.16 -30.82
C PRO A 3 21.84 13.87 -29.32
N ARG A 4 21.83 14.92 -28.54
CA ARG A 4 21.93 14.88 -27.04
C ARG A 4 20.60 14.55 -26.32
N SER A 5 19.65 13.87 -26.96
CA SER A 5 18.29 13.68 -26.38
C SER A 5 18.11 12.47 -25.47
N ALA A 6 18.93 11.43 -25.57
CA ALA A 6 18.70 10.16 -24.86
C ALA A 6 18.88 10.21 -23.32
N GLY A 7 19.59 11.22 -22.79
CA GLY A 7 19.83 11.30 -21.34
C GLY A 7 18.72 11.95 -20.52
N ARG A 8 17.87 12.78 -21.12
CA ARG A 8 16.79 13.50 -20.40
C ARG A 8 15.59 12.63 -20.08
N ASP A 9 15.25 11.70 -20.96
CA ASP A 9 14.04 10.88 -20.81
C ASP A 9 14.15 9.84 -19.71
N THR A 10 15.35 9.28 -19.47
CA THR A 10 15.61 8.32 -18.39
C THR A 10 15.54 8.98 -17.01
N THR A 11 15.98 10.24 -16.88
CA THR A 11 15.94 11.01 -15.63
C THR A 11 14.49 11.33 -15.24
N GLY A 12 13.65 11.72 -16.21
CA GLY A 12 12.24 12.00 -15.99
C GLY A 12 11.45 10.77 -15.49
N LEU A 13 11.70 9.61 -16.09
CA LEU A 13 11.06 8.35 -15.66
C LEU A 13 11.51 7.89 -14.28
N LEU A 14 12.79 8.06 -13.94
CA LEU A 14 13.31 7.76 -12.62
C LEU A 14 12.68 8.69 -11.57
N PHE A 15 12.62 9.99 -11.85
CA PHE A 15 11.96 10.95 -10.98
C PHE A 15 10.48 10.61 -10.78
N ALA A 16 9.75 10.27 -11.85
CA ALA A 16 8.35 9.88 -11.76
C ALA A 16 8.16 8.66 -10.83
N ARG A 17 8.98 7.64 -10.96
CA ARG A 17 8.86 6.41 -10.18
C ARG A 17 9.33 6.55 -8.73
N GLU A 18 10.44 7.23 -8.50
CA GLU A 18 11.07 7.27 -7.18
C GLU A 18 10.57 8.44 -6.32
N VAL A 19 9.94 9.46 -6.93
CA VAL A 19 9.47 10.65 -6.22
C VAL A 19 7.98 10.92 -6.46
N ALA A 20 7.57 11.10 -7.72
CA ALA A 20 6.20 11.55 -8.00
C ALA A 20 5.14 10.52 -7.58
N ILE A 21 5.33 9.23 -7.92
CA ILE A 21 4.37 8.18 -7.54
C ILE A 21 4.30 8.01 -6.01
N PRO A 22 5.39 7.91 -5.24
CA PRO A 22 5.34 7.91 -3.79
C PRO A 22 4.64 9.13 -3.20
N ALA A 23 4.97 10.34 -3.66
CA ALA A 23 4.36 11.58 -3.17
C ALA A 23 2.85 11.64 -3.46
N MET A 24 2.42 11.28 -4.67
CA MET A 24 1.01 11.17 -5.02
C MET A 24 0.28 10.10 -4.20
N SER A 25 0.96 8.99 -3.89
CA SER A 25 0.39 7.94 -3.03
C SER A 25 0.16 8.46 -1.60
N VAL A 26 1.10 9.22 -1.03
CA VAL A 26 0.89 9.88 0.28
C VAL A 26 -0.31 10.82 0.21
N ALA A 27 -0.37 11.71 -0.78
CA ALA A 27 -1.47 12.66 -0.94
C ALA A 27 -2.83 11.96 -1.08
N ALA A 28 -2.90 10.91 -1.89
CA ALA A 28 -4.12 10.14 -2.11
C ALA A 28 -4.54 9.35 -0.86
N ILE A 29 -3.60 8.72 -0.14
CA ILE A 29 -3.89 7.97 1.09
C ILE A 29 -4.42 8.93 2.17
N VAL A 30 -3.72 10.02 2.42
CA VAL A 30 -4.08 11.01 3.45
C VAL A 30 -5.37 11.72 3.07
N GLY A 31 -5.51 12.19 1.82
CA GLY A 31 -6.70 12.87 1.35
C GLY A 31 -7.95 11.98 1.33
N SER A 32 -7.78 10.66 1.19
CA SER A 32 -8.91 9.71 1.25
C SER A 32 -9.27 9.24 2.66
N ALA A 33 -8.48 9.60 3.68
CA ALA A 33 -8.69 9.12 5.05
C ALA A 33 -10.07 9.49 5.62
N ASP A 34 -10.61 10.65 5.25
CA ASP A 34 -11.91 11.15 5.68
C ASP A 34 -13.06 10.78 4.74
N ILE A 35 -12.77 10.24 3.57
CA ILE A 35 -13.82 9.87 2.62
C ILE A 35 -14.58 8.67 3.16
N ARG A 36 -15.86 8.90 3.51
CA ARG A 36 -16.78 7.86 3.93
C ARG A 36 -17.48 7.28 2.71
N ILE A 37 -16.98 6.14 2.23
CA ILE A 37 -17.68 5.38 1.18
C ILE A 37 -18.74 4.54 1.88
N PRO A 38 -20.04 4.72 1.60
CA PRO A 38 -21.13 4.06 2.33
C PRO A 38 -21.35 2.60 1.87
N ILE A 39 -20.29 1.81 1.77
CA ILE A 39 -20.39 0.38 1.41
C ILE A 39 -20.86 -0.47 2.59
N GLY A 40 -20.74 0.03 3.83
CA GLY A 40 -21.18 -0.68 5.04
C GLY A 40 -20.34 -1.91 5.41
N LEU A 41 -19.37 -2.33 4.59
CA LEU A 41 -18.57 -3.51 4.81
C LEU A 41 -17.26 -3.18 5.56
N PRO A 42 -16.87 -3.97 6.59
CA PRO A 42 -15.62 -3.77 7.31
C PRO A 42 -14.42 -3.96 6.37
N GLY A 43 -13.41 -3.08 6.48
CA GLY A 43 -12.15 -3.25 5.73
C GLY A 43 -12.10 -2.66 4.33
N HIS A 44 -13.21 -2.19 3.75
CA HIS A 44 -13.25 -1.63 2.38
C HIS A 44 -12.27 -0.46 2.14
N ARG A 45 -11.91 0.28 3.18
CA ARG A 45 -10.93 1.37 3.10
C ARG A 45 -9.53 0.92 2.66
N ALA A 46 -9.20 -0.37 2.78
CA ALA A 46 -7.95 -0.92 2.27
C ALA A 46 -7.80 -0.76 0.76
N LEU A 47 -8.90 -0.76 0.03
CA LEU A 47 -8.88 -0.64 -1.43
C LEU A 47 -8.08 0.58 -1.91
N ILE A 48 -8.03 1.65 -1.13
CA ILE A 48 -7.26 2.84 -1.48
C ILE A 48 -5.83 2.74 -0.91
N TRP A 49 -5.70 2.75 0.41
CA TRP A 49 -4.39 2.92 1.02
C TRP A 49 -3.46 1.72 0.83
N LEU A 50 -3.98 0.48 0.92
CA LEU A 50 -3.14 -0.71 0.76
C LEU A 50 -2.76 -0.94 -0.70
N SER A 51 -3.67 -0.67 -1.65
CA SER A 51 -3.37 -0.77 -3.08
C SER A 51 -2.24 0.17 -3.48
N LEU A 52 -2.24 1.40 -2.98
CA LEU A 52 -1.20 2.38 -3.26
C LEU A 52 0.13 1.99 -2.63
N LEU A 53 0.13 1.48 -1.39
CA LEU A 53 1.36 0.97 -0.75
C LEU A 53 1.93 -0.23 -1.51
N VAL A 54 1.09 -1.17 -1.96
CA VAL A 54 1.52 -2.30 -2.79
C VAL A 54 2.09 -1.81 -4.13
N ALA A 55 1.44 -0.85 -4.78
CA ALA A 55 1.94 -0.28 -6.03
C ALA A 55 3.31 0.39 -5.83
N VAL A 56 3.49 1.20 -4.79
CA VAL A 56 4.78 1.81 -4.45
C VAL A 56 5.85 0.75 -4.23
N ALA A 57 5.56 -0.29 -3.43
CA ALA A 57 6.51 -1.37 -3.13
C ALA A 57 6.98 -2.12 -4.39
N LEU A 58 6.15 -2.19 -5.44
CA LEU A 58 6.46 -2.89 -6.68
C LEU A 58 7.06 -2.00 -7.77
N VAL A 59 6.77 -0.70 -7.76
CA VAL A 59 7.20 0.25 -8.80
C VAL A 59 8.56 0.86 -8.49
N THR A 60 8.82 1.18 -7.22
CA THR A 60 10.07 1.82 -6.81
C THR A 60 11.22 0.82 -6.76
N ARG A 61 12.42 1.27 -7.18
CA ARG A 61 13.64 0.45 -7.10
C ARG A 61 14.15 0.33 -5.66
N ARG A 62 13.98 1.40 -4.89
CA ARG A 62 14.38 1.45 -3.49
C ARG A 62 13.25 0.92 -2.63
N ARG A 63 13.46 -0.24 -2.04
CA ARG A 63 12.44 -0.90 -1.18
C ARG A 63 12.08 -0.09 0.06
N ASP A 64 13.02 0.70 0.59
CA ASP A 64 12.82 1.60 1.73
C ASP A 64 11.79 2.71 1.43
N THR A 65 11.54 3.04 0.16
CA THR A 65 10.53 4.03 -0.24
C THR A 65 9.14 3.69 0.29
N VAL A 66 8.76 2.41 0.35
CA VAL A 66 7.44 2.04 0.90
C VAL A 66 7.33 2.35 2.39
N ILE A 67 8.42 2.18 3.15
CA ILE A 67 8.46 2.56 4.57
C ILE A 67 8.36 4.08 4.72
N ALA A 68 9.08 4.84 3.89
CA ALA A 68 9.02 6.30 3.89
C ALA A 68 7.59 6.81 3.60
N VAL A 69 6.89 6.20 2.63
CA VAL A 69 5.48 6.51 2.34
C VAL A 69 4.58 6.17 3.53
N GLY A 70 4.73 4.98 4.13
CA GLY A 70 3.96 4.60 5.31
C GLY A 70 4.19 5.52 6.50
N ALA A 71 5.45 5.94 6.75
CA ALA A 71 5.81 6.89 7.79
C ALA A 71 5.21 8.28 7.51
N ALA A 72 5.30 8.77 6.28
CA ALA A 72 4.72 10.05 5.87
C ALA A 72 3.19 10.05 6.03
N CYS A 73 2.50 8.98 5.60
CA CYS A 73 1.06 8.84 5.79
C CYS A 73 0.68 8.83 7.28
N THR A 74 1.45 8.10 8.12
CA THR A 74 1.25 8.06 9.56
C THR A 74 1.42 9.45 10.17
N ALA A 75 2.52 10.13 9.89
CA ALA A 75 2.80 11.47 10.42
C ALA A 75 1.73 12.50 9.98
N ALA A 76 1.41 12.54 8.69
CA ALA A 76 0.41 13.45 8.15
C ALA A 76 -0.97 13.20 8.77
N THR A 77 -1.38 11.93 8.93
CA THR A 77 -2.68 11.60 9.54
C THR A 77 -2.73 11.98 11.01
N VAL A 78 -1.64 11.79 11.77
CA VAL A 78 -1.56 12.23 13.18
C VAL A 78 -1.68 13.75 13.28
N MET A 79 -1.02 14.49 12.41
CA MET A 79 -1.05 15.95 12.41
C MET A 79 -2.42 16.52 12.04
N LEU A 80 -3.10 15.89 11.08
CA LEU A 80 -4.39 16.38 10.57
C LEU A 80 -5.59 15.95 11.44
N HIS A 81 -5.52 14.80 12.11
CA HIS A 81 -6.69 14.19 12.76
C HIS A 81 -6.57 14.04 14.29
N ALA A 82 -5.56 14.63 14.90
CA ALA A 82 -5.38 14.73 16.36
C ALA A 82 -5.54 13.42 17.15
N GLY A 83 -5.19 12.24 16.56
CA GLY A 83 -5.29 10.96 17.27
C GLY A 83 -4.27 9.92 16.78
N PRO A 84 -3.55 9.23 17.69
CA PRO A 84 -2.45 8.34 17.30
C PRO A 84 -2.89 6.99 16.76
N SER A 85 -4.09 6.53 17.08
CA SER A 85 -4.47 5.12 16.96
C SER A 85 -4.68 4.61 15.51
N PRO A 86 -5.46 5.26 14.61
CA PRO A 86 -5.69 4.68 13.28
C PRO A 86 -4.54 4.86 12.28
N SER A 87 -3.54 5.69 12.61
CA SER A 87 -2.48 6.07 11.67
C SER A 87 -1.31 5.10 11.65
N VAL A 88 -1.01 4.43 12.76
CA VAL A 88 0.12 3.47 12.87
C VAL A 88 -0.01 2.32 11.87
N ARG A 89 -1.22 2.00 11.43
CA ARG A 89 -1.49 0.96 10.43
C ARG A 89 -0.73 1.17 9.11
N TYR A 90 -0.52 2.41 8.68
CA TYR A 90 0.18 2.69 7.43
C TYR A 90 1.65 2.32 7.52
N LEU A 91 2.31 2.70 8.62
CA LEU A 91 3.70 2.34 8.86
C LEU A 91 3.86 0.83 9.07
N ALA A 92 2.99 0.20 9.85
CA ALA A 92 3.03 -1.24 10.09
C ALA A 92 2.83 -2.05 8.80
N ALA A 93 1.84 -1.69 7.99
CA ALA A 93 1.62 -2.32 6.70
C ALA A 93 2.79 -2.10 5.72
N ALA A 94 3.37 -0.90 5.71
CA ALA A 94 4.54 -0.59 4.89
C ALA A 94 5.77 -1.42 5.30
N ALA A 95 5.99 -1.61 6.61
CA ALA A 95 7.06 -2.46 7.12
C ALA A 95 6.87 -3.93 6.72
N MET A 96 5.64 -4.45 6.80
CA MET A 96 5.32 -5.80 6.35
C MET A 96 5.51 -5.94 4.83
N LEU A 97 5.07 -4.94 4.03
CA LEU A 97 5.29 -4.92 2.58
C LEU A 97 6.78 -4.86 2.23
N TYR A 98 7.58 -4.10 2.96
CA TYR A 98 9.03 -4.06 2.80
C TYR A 98 9.65 -5.45 2.99
N ALA A 99 9.25 -6.16 4.04
CA ALA A 99 9.71 -7.51 4.31
C ALA A 99 9.28 -8.50 3.21
N VAL A 100 7.99 -8.46 2.84
CA VAL A 100 7.41 -9.32 1.80
C VAL A 100 8.05 -9.05 0.43
N ALA A 101 8.20 -7.80 0.01
CA ALA A 101 8.84 -7.43 -1.25
C ALA A 101 10.32 -7.83 -1.30
N GLY A 102 10.96 -7.97 -0.12
CA GLY A 102 12.32 -8.49 0.01
C GLY A 102 12.43 -10.00 -0.11
N ALA A 103 11.35 -10.74 0.04
CA ALA A 103 11.37 -12.20 0.01
C ALA A 103 11.74 -12.72 -1.40
N PRO A 104 12.67 -13.69 -1.52
CA PRO A 104 13.11 -14.23 -2.82
C PRO A 104 11.96 -14.80 -3.66
N ALA A 105 10.94 -15.35 -3.02
CA ALA A 105 9.76 -15.88 -3.71
C ALA A 105 8.97 -14.75 -4.40
N VAL A 106 8.78 -13.60 -3.73
CA VAL A 106 8.07 -12.44 -4.28
C VAL A 106 8.89 -11.76 -5.37
N GLN A 107 10.21 -11.70 -5.21
CA GLN A 107 11.08 -11.14 -6.26
C GLN A 107 11.02 -11.95 -7.55
N ARG A 108 10.91 -13.28 -7.45
CA ARG A 108 10.74 -14.16 -8.62
C ARG A 108 9.32 -14.13 -9.19
N ARG A 109 8.32 -13.94 -8.33
CA ARG A 109 6.89 -13.96 -8.67
C ARG A 109 6.16 -12.81 -8.00
N PRO A 110 6.23 -11.57 -8.55
CA PRO A 110 5.67 -10.37 -7.90
C PRO A 110 4.17 -10.44 -7.60
N TRP A 111 3.41 -11.28 -8.29
CA TRP A 111 1.99 -11.49 -8.00
C TRP A 111 1.73 -12.10 -6.61
N LEU A 112 2.74 -12.75 -5.98
CA LEU A 112 2.60 -13.27 -4.62
C LEU A 112 2.33 -12.18 -3.58
N VAL A 113 2.65 -10.91 -3.88
CA VAL A 113 2.29 -9.79 -3.04
C VAL A 113 0.77 -9.66 -2.87
N VAL A 114 -0.02 -10.11 -3.85
CA VAL A 114 -1.49 -10.11 -3.78
C VAL A 114 -1.96 -10.99 -2.63
N ILE A 115 -1.40 -12.20 -2.52
CA ILE A 115 -1.74 -13.12 -1.42
C ILE A 115 -1.26 -12.57 -0.08
N ALA A 116 -0.05 -11.99 -0.06
CA ALA A 116 0.51 -11.40 1.17
C ALA A 116 -0.27 -10.17 1.65
N ALA A 117 -0.92 -9.43 0.76
CA ALA A 117 -1.71 -8.25 1.13
C ALA A 117 -2.91 -8.60 2.03
N ALA A 118 -3.47 -9.82 1.93
CA ALA A 118 -4.57 -10.26 2.78
C ALA A 118 -4.21 -10.22 4.28
N PRO A 119 -3.18 -10.94 4.77
CA PRO A 119 -2.79 -10.86 6.17
C PRO A 119 -2.23 -9.49 6.55
N ILE A 120 -1.57 -8.78 5.64
CA ILE A 120 -1.08 -7.41 5.91
C ILE A 120 -2.23 -6.49 6.27
N HIS A 121 -3.38 -6.62 5.60
CA HIS A 121 -4.54 -5.79 5.92
C HIS A 121 -5.11 -6.01 7.33
N LEU A 122 -4.83 -7.13 7.97
CA LEU A 122 -5.26 -7.37 9.36
C LEU A 122 -4.64 -6.39 10.36
N VAL A 123 -3.57 -5.68 10.00
CA VAL A 123 -3.03 -4.58 10.80
C VAL A 123 -4.12 -3.52 11.11
N ALA A 124 -5.09 -3.34 10.22
CA ALA A 124 -6.22 -2.45 10.45
C ALA A 124 -7.16 -2.91 11.57
N MET A 125 -7.05 -4.16 12.02
CA MET A 125 -7.80 -4.71 13.16
C MET A 125 -7.07 -4.55 14.50
N ALA A 126 -5.84 -4.02 14.51
CA ALA A 126 -5.05 -3.91 15.74
C ALA A 126 -5.79 -3.12 16.83
N ASP A 127 -6.44 -2.01 16.48
CA ASP A 127 -7.19 -1.19 17.44
C ASP A 127 -8.43 -1.89 18.00
N PRO A 128 -9.33 -2.49 17.19
CA PRO A 128 -10.43 -3.28 17.68
C PRO A 128 -9.98 -4.43 18.59
N VAL A 129 -8.94 -5.15 18.19
CA VAL A 129 -8.39 -6.26 18.99
C VAL A 129 -7.81 -5.75 20.31
N ALA A 130 -7.02 -4.67 20.29
CA ALA A 130 -6.47 -4.07 21.49
C ALA A 130 -7.57 -3.55 22.46
N ALA A 131 -8.67 -3.00 21.93
CA ALA A 131 -9.81 -2.57 22.74
C ALA A 131 -10.49 -3.75 23.45
N VAL A 132 -10.68 -4.88 22.76
CA VAL A 132 -11.25 -6.10 23.33
C VAL A 132 -10.33 -6.67 24.41
N ILE A 133 -9.02 -6.73 24.18
CA ILE A 133 -8.03 -7.22 25.16
C ILE A 133 -8.04 -6.34 26.41
N ARG A 134 -8.03 -5.01 26.26
CA ARG A 134 -8.06 -4.06 27.40
C ARG A 134 -9.37 -4.13 28.19
N GLY A 135 -10.48 -4.42 27.52
CA GLY A 135 -11.78 -4.60 28.17
C GLY A 135 -11.95 -5.94 28.92
N GLY A 136 -10.96 -6.83 28.86
CA GLY A 136 -11.02 -8.14 29.53
C GLY A 136 -12.02 -9.14 28.91
N HIS A 137 -12.61 -8.81 27.78
CA HIS A 137 -13.63 -9.64 27.13
C HIS A 137 -13.02 -10.50 26.01
N LEU A 138 -12.15 -11.46 26.35
CA LEU A 138 -11.54 -12.38 25.38
C LEU A 138 -12.60 -13.15 24.55
N ALA A 139 -13.77 -13.44 25.13
CA ALA A 139 -14.89 -14.02 24.39
C ALA A 139 -15.36 -13.14 23.21
N GLY A 140 -15.16 -11.83 23.26
CA GLY A 140 -15.46 -10.92 22.16
C GLY A 140 -14.58 -11.13 20.92
N ILE A 141 -13.37 -11.64 21.08
CA ILE A 141 -12.48 -11.98 19.95
C ILE A 141 -13.01 -13.19 19.17
N LEU A 142 -13.64 -14.13 19.90
CA LEU A 142 -14.23 -15.34 19.34
C LEU A 142 -15.68 -15.14 18.90
N SER A 143 -16.23 -13.92 19.01
CA SER A 143 -17.59 -13.64 18.59
C SER A 143 -17.77 -13.80 17.07
N VAL A 144 -18.97 -14.22 16.66
CA VAL A 144 -19.34 -14.36 15.23
C VAL A 144 -19.06 -13.06 14.46
N GLY A 145 -19.35 -11.90 15.05
CA GLY A 145 -19.09 -10.61 14.41
C GLY A 145 -17.59 -10.29 14.22
N MET A 146 -16.69 -10.83 15.04
CA MET A 146 -15.25 -10.67 14.85
C MET A 146 -14.75 -11.57 13.71
N GLY A 147 -15.26 -12.81 13.61
CA GLY A 147 -14.95 -13.71 12.50
C GLY A 147 -15.35 -13.13 11.15
N GLU A 148 -16.56 -12.56 11.06
CA GLU A 148 -17.04 -11.89 9.86
C GLU A 148 -16.14 -10.68 9.49
N LYS A 149 -15.78 -9.84 10.45
CA LYS A 149 -14.84 -8.73 10.22
C LYS A 149 -13.49 -9.22 9.70
N LEU A 150 -12.93 -10.28 10.29
CA LEU A 150 -11.68 -10.89 9.85
C LEU A 150 -11.76 -11.32 8.39
N GLN A 151 -12.83 -12.04 8.03
CA GLN A 151 -13.06 -12.51 6.66
C GLN A 151 -13.10 -11.35 5.66
N TRP A 152 -13.87 -10.29 5.95
CA TRP A 152 -13.93 -9.12 5.09
C TRP A 152 -12.59 -8.40 4.97
N HIS A 153 -11.80 -8.31 6.03
CA HIS A 153 -10.46 -7.74 5.95
C HIS A 153 -9.53 -8.57 5.04
N LEU A 154 -9.60 -9.90 5.11
CA LEU A 154 -8.83 -10.76 4.20
C LEU A 154 -9.25 -10.57 2.74
N VAL A 155 -10.55 -10.54 2.45
CA VAL A 155 -11.09 -10.33 1.11
C VAL A 155 -10.66 -8.96 0.55
N PHE A 156 -10.85 -7.88 1.33
CA PHE A 156 -10.42 -6.55 0.89
C PHE A 156 -8.90 -6.41 0.80
N GLY A 157 -8.15 -7.12 1.62
CA GLY A 157 -6.69 -7.20 1.50
C GLY A 157 -6.25 -7.84 0.19
N LEU A 158 -6.87 -8.97 -0.21
CA LEU A 158 -6.64 -9.60 -1.52
C LEU A 158 -7.00 -8.65 -2.67
N ALA A 159 -8.17 -8.02 -2.61
CA ALA A 159 -8.62 -7.08 -3.63
C ALA A 159 -7.66 -5.88 -3.74
N ALA A 160 -7.22 -5.31 -2.62
CA ALA A 160 -6.25 -4.24 -2.60
C ALA A 160 -4.88 -4.67 -3.16
N GLY A 161 -4.44 -5.88 -2.82
CA GLY A 161 -3.22 -6.47 -3.40
C GLY A 161 -3.31 -6.60 -4.91
N LEU A 162 -4.44 -7.10 -5.43
CA LEU A 162 -4.68 -7.25 -6.86
C LEU A 162 -4.69 -5.90 -7.58
N LEU A 163 -5.38 -4.91 -7.03
CA LEU A 163 -5.42 -3.54 -7.57
C LEU A 163 -4.01 -2.91 -7.56
N GLY A 164 -3.27 -3.01 -6.47
CA GLY A 164 -1.92 -2.47 -6.38
C GLY A 164 -0.95 -3.15 -7.35
N TRP A 165 -1.02 -4.46 -7.50
CA TRP A 165 -0.24 -5.20 -8.48
C TRP A 165 -0.63 -4.82 -9.93
N GLY A 166 -1.93 -4.65 -10.21
CA GLY A 166 -2.42 -4.18 -11.50
C GLY A 166 -1.93 -2.78 -11.84
N LEU A 167 -1.98 -1.85 -10.88
CA LEU A 167 -1.44 -0.50 -11.01
C LEU A 167 0.07 -0.54 -11.31
N ALA A 168 0.83 -1.32 -10.54
CA ALA A 168 2.27 -1.46 -10.77
C ALA A 168 2.59 -2.00 -12.16
N ARG A 169 1.82 -2.96 -12.66
CA ARG A 169 1.95 -3.47 -14.03
C ARG A 169 1.60 -2.42 -15.08
N GLY A 170 0.54 -1.65 -14.86
CA GLY A 170 0.16 -0.56 -15.75
C GLY A 170 1.27 0.48 -15.88
N ILE A 171 1.82 0.91 -14.74
CA ILE A 171 2.95 1.86 -14.69
C ILE A 171 4.22 1.25 -15.32
N GLY A 172 4.49 -0.03 -15.08
CA GLY A 172 5.64 -0.74 -15.63
C GLY A 172 5.58 -0.95 -17.16
N ARG A 173 4.38 -0.96 -17.73
CA ARG A 173 4.14 -1.08 -19.18
C ARG A 173 4.19 0.24 -19.93
N LEU A 174 4.23 1.38 -19.23
CA LEU A 174 4.50 2.65 -19.88
C LEU A 174 5.81 2.51 -20.66
N PRO A 175 5.82 2.79 -21.99
CA PRO A 175 6.98 2.56 -22.83
C PRO A 175 8.20 3.22 -22.19
N ARG A 176 9.30 2.48 -22.14
CA ARG A 176 10.60 3.07 -21.86
C ARG A 176 10.89 3.94 -23.07
N PHE A 177 10.55 5.23 -22.96
CA PHE A 177 10.89 6.21 -23.98
C PHE A 177 12.42 6.16 -24.17
N GLY A 178 12.88 5.46 -25.19
CA GLY A 178 14.29 5.24 -25.48
C GLY A 178 14.57 3.99 -26.31
N GLU A 179 13.58 3.10 -26.50
CA GLU A 179 13.74 1.92 -27.37
C GLU A 179 13.09 2.10 -28.76
N VAL A 180 12.51 3.27 -29.06
CA VAL A 180 12.01 3.62 -30.40
C VAL A 180 13.19 4.13 -31.22
N GLY A 181 13.95 3.23 -31.84
CA GLY A 181 15.04 3.61 -32.74
C GLY A 181 16.13 2.56 -32.94
N LYS A 182 15.78 1.28 -32.85
CA LYS A 182 16.63 0.19 -33.33
C LYS A 182 15.80 -0.69 -34.27
N GLU A 183 15.40 -0.12 -35.38
CA GLU A 183 15.09 -0.81 -36.62
C GLU A 183 15.99 -0.27 -37.71
#